data_594a9a3bfa0cba2a5d0e3f96c1486bf6
#
_entry.id   594a9a3bfa0cba2a5d0e3f96c1486bf6
#
_cell.length_a   1.000
_cell.length_b   1.000
_cell.length_c   1.000
_cell.angle_alpha   90.00
_cell.angle_beta   90.00
_cell.angle_gamma   90.00
#
_symmetry.space_group_name_H-M   'P 1'
#
loop_
_entity.id
_entity.type
_entity.pdbx_description
1 polymer ?
#
loop_
_entity_poly.entity_id
_entity_poly.type
_entity_poly.pdbx_seq_one_letter_code
_entity_poly.pdbx_strand_id
1 'polypeptide(L)'
;MYEIKKQIYLDFTKNQKSAMCNYLRALVKKSPDLNAEDIWENFVSDEKYYLELNCSRFEFLADILEDEKFKSDTMKYLFECKKYYEYKEKQRPIIEANKEFEKKKRKFLQEVKMSKQPPTKKQLYYYDKLCKKYNLEKQELSSKLEARDIIDKIITEHAPNKKIVEEEEC
;
A
#
# COMPACT_ATOMS: atom_id res chain seq x y z
N MET A 1 -1.41 7.00 20.31
CA MET A 1 -2.24 5.77 20.28
C MET A 1 -1.83 4.66 21.27
N TYR A 2 -0.56 4.28 21.37
CA TYR A 2 -0.13 3.20 22.28
C TYR A 2 -0.33 3.57 23.76
N GLU A 3 0.06 4.77 24.17
CA GLU A 3 -0.10 5.24 25.56
C GLU A 3 -1.56 5.38 25.96
N ILE A 4 -2.41 5.93 25.10
CA ILE A 4 -3.84 6.09 25.40
C ILE A 4 -4.51 4.71 25.65
N LYS A 5 -4.10 3.66 24.92
CA LYS A 5 -4.61 2.31 25.13
C LYS A 5 -4.32 1.73 26.51
N LYS A 6 -3.30 2.20 27.20
CA LYS A 6 -3.00 1.77 28.58
C LYS A 6 -3.95 2.40 29.58
N GLN A 7 -4.51 3.56 29.27
CA GLN A 7 -5.27 4.40 30.19
C GLN A 7 -6.80 4.26 30.05
N ILE A 8 -7.27 3.78 28.89
CA ILE A 8 -8.69 3.61 28.59
C ILE A 8 -9.16 2.18 28.83
N TYR A 9 -10.45 2.00 29.01
CA TYR A 9 -11.10 0.68 29.14
C TYR A 9 -10.42 -0.20 30.18
N LEU A 10 -10.12 0.34 31.35
CA LEU A 10 -9.37 -0.38 32.38
C LEU A 10 -10.12 -1.62 32.90
N ASP A 11 -11.44 -1.57 32.90
CA ASP A 11 -12.31 -2.65 33.38
C ASP A 11 -12.57 -3.72 32.30
N PHE A 12 -12.07 -3.51 31.07
CA PHE A 12 -12.26 -4.45 29.96
C PHE A 12 -11.17 -5.53 29.97
N THR A 13 -11.56 -6.72 29.59
CA THR A 13 -10.58 -7.76 29.25
C THR A 13 -9.72 -7.34 28.06
N LYS A 14 -8.56 -7.94 27.92
CA LYS A 14 -7.63 -7.67 26.80
C LYS A 14 -8.31 -7.87 25.43
N ASN A 15 -9.17 -8.87 25.31
CA ASN A 15 -9.88 -9.18 24.07
C ASN A 15 -10.95 -8.13 23.75
N GLN A 16 -11.78 -7.75 24.73
CA GLN A 16 -12.78 -6.71 24.61
C GLN A 16 -12.16 -5.37 24.21
N LYS A 17 -11.11 -4.97 24.93
CA LYS A 17 -10.33 -3.76 24.62
C LYS A 17 -9.75 -3.78 23.21
N SER A 18 -9.19 -4.91 22.78
CA SER A 18 -8.63 -5.06 21.44
C SER A 18 -9.71 -5.00 20.37
N ALA A 19 -10.84 -5.68 20.58
CA ALA A 19 -12.00 -5.66 19.67
C ALA A 19 -12.51 -4.24 19.48
N MET A 20 -12.75 -3.53 20.59
CA MET A 20 -13.26 -2.15 20.59
C MET A 20 -12.31 -1.19 19.88
N CYS A 21 -11.03 -1.21 20.25
CA CYS A 21 -10.01 -0.36 19.60
C CYS A 21 -9.84 -0.65 18.11
N ASN A 22 -10.00 -1.88 17.66
CA ASN A 22 -9.93 -2.23 16.25
C ASN A 22 -11.14 -1.72 15.48
N TYR A 23 -12.32 -1.87 16.05
CA TYR A 23 -13.56 -1.41 15.45
C TYR A 23 -13.57 0.12 15.29
N LEU A 24 -13.29 0.85 16.36
CA LEU A 24 -13.21 2.32 16.33
C LEU A 24 -12.18 2.84 15.31
N ARG A 25 -11.03 2.17 15.19
CA ARG A 25 -10.06 2.51 14.14
C ARG A 25 -10.58 2.30 12.73
N ALA A 26 -11.37 1.24 12.53
CA ALA A 26 -12.00 0.99 11.24
C ALA A 26 -13.02 2.08 10.89
N LEU A 27 -13.83 2.52 11.87
CA LEU A 27 -14.77 3.63 11.69
C LEU A 27 -14.06 4.92 11.30
N VAL A 28 -13.03 5.34 12.05
CA VAL A 28 -12.25 6.54 11.74
C VAL A 28 -11.61 6.45 10.34
N LYS A 29 -11.13 5.29 9.95
CA LYS A 29 -10.54 5.09 8.61
C LYS A 29 -11.59 5.16 7.50
N LYS A 30 -12.82 4.68 7.76
CA LYS A 30 -13.93 4.71 6.80
C LYS A 30 -14.48 6.11 6.59
N SER A 31 -14.46 6.92 7.63
CA SER A 31 -15.05 8.27 7.64
C SER A 31 -14.03 9.30 8.18
N PRO A 32 -12.97 9.63 7.41
CA PRO A 32 -11.89 10.51 7.88
C PRO A 32 -12.35 11.94 8.12
N ASP A 33 -13.38 12.39 7.40
CA ASP A 33 -13.86 13.77 7.43
C ASP A 33 -14.79 14.07 8.63
N LEU A 34 -15.39 13.03 9.23
CA LEU A 34 -16.26 13.19 10.38
C LEU A 34 -15.45 13.56 11.64
N ASN A 35 -16.04 14.37 12.52
CA ASN A 35 -15.45 14.64 13.84
C ASN A 35 -15.61 13.45 14.79
N ALA A 36 -15.06 13.52 15.99
CA ALA A 36 -15.11 12.40 16.95
C ALA A 36 -16.52 12.19 17.51
N GLU A 37 -17.28 13.26 17.67
CA GLU A 37 -18.67 13.25 18.12
C GLU A 37 -19.57 12.55 17.09
N ASP A 38 -19.47 12.92 15.82
CA ASP A 38 -20.25 12.30 14.73
C ASP A 38 -19.94 10.81 14.60
N ILE A 39 -18.66 10.43 14.76
CA ILE A 39 -18.25 9.02 14.74
C ILE A 39 -18.83 8.26 15.95
N TRP A 40 -18.89 8.91 17.12
CA TRP A 40 -19.50 8.33 18.28
C TRP A 40 -21.01 8.14 18.09
N GLU A 41 -21.72 9.14 17.58
CA GLU A 41 -23.15 9.06 17.28
C GLU A 41 -23.46 7.96 16.26
N ASN A 42 -22.67 7.87 15.20
CA ASN A 42 -22.76 6.78 14.23
C ASN A 42 -22.49 5.41 14.85
N PHE A 43 -21.54 5.33 15.78
CA PHE A 43 -21.25 4.09 16.49
C PHE A 43 -22.43 3.67 17.36
N VAL A 44 -23.00 4.60 18.15
CA VAL A 44 -24.14 4.30 19.03
C VAL A 44 -25.39 3.96 18.22
N SER A 45 -25.63 4.62 17.08
CA SER A 45 -26.78 4.36 16.23
C SER A 45 -26.71 3.05 15.45
N ASP A 46 -25.52 2.45 15.31
CA ASP A 46 -25.29 1.20 14.57
C ASP A 46 -25.48 -0.05 15.48
N GLU A 47 -26.53 -0.03 16.29
CA GLU A 47 -26.85 -1.13 17.22
C GLU A 47 -26.95 -2.48 16.52
N LYS A 48 -27.50 -2.52 15.30
CA LYS A 48 -27.63 -3.74 14.50
C LYS A 48 -26.30 -4.43 14.27
N TYR A 49 -25.25 -3.65 14.06
CA TYR A 49 -23.94 -4.21 13.76
C TYR A 49 -23.32 -4.94 14.96
N TYR A 50 -23.46 -4.42 16.17
CA TYR A 50 -22.77 -4.99 17.33
C TYR A 50 -23.67 -5.74 18.29
N LEU A 51 -25.00 -5.51 18.29
CA LEU A 51 -25.95 -6.21 19.12
C LEU A 51 -26.77 -7.27 18.38
N GLU A 52 -27.32 -6.94 17.20
CA GLU A 52 -28.27 -7.83 16.50
C GLU A 52 -27.59 -8.95 15.68
N LEU A 53 -26.32 -8.78 15.27
CA LEU A 53 -25.61 -9.78 14.45
C LEU A 53 -24.97 -10.92 15.26
N ASN A 54 -25.42 -11.18 16.50
CA ASN A 54 -24.85 -12.21 17.38
C ASN A 54 -23.32 -12.14 17.44
N CYS A 55 -22.77 -10.93 17.44
CA CYS A 55 -21.35 -10.71 17.48
C CYS A 55 -20.86 -10.86 18.92
N SER A 56 -20.50 -12.07 19.32
CA SER A 56 -19.98 -12.39 20.66
C SER A 56 -18.83 -11.48 21.14
N ARG A 57 -18.26 -10.72 20.22
CA ARG A 57 -17.19 -9.75 20.54
C ARG A 57 -17.70 -8.50 21.25
N PHE A 58 -18.98 -8.16 21.10
CA PHE A 58 -19.55 -6.89 21.54
C PHE A 58 -20.76 -7.03 22.47
N GLU A 59 -21.12 -8.25 22.88
CA GLU A 59 -22.23 -8.49 23.83
C GLU A 59 -22.11 -7.65 25.10
N PHE A 60 -20.87 -7.43 25.57
CA PHE A 60 -20.60 -6.62 26.76
C PHE A 60 -20.92 -5.13 26.60
N LEU A 61 -21.18 -4.65 25.39
CA LEU A 61 -21.54 -3.25 25.15
C LEU A 61 -22.98 -2.95 25.56
N ALA A 62 -23.88 -3.92 25.54
CA ALA A 62 -25.29 -3.73 25.87
C ALA A 62 -25.52 -3.05 27.25
N ASP A 63 -24.65 -3.38 28.20
CA ASP A 63 -24.79 -2.89 29.59
C ASP A 63 -24.02 -1.58 29.86
N ILE A 64 -23.16 -1.13 28.93
CA ILE A 64 -22.21 -0.02 29.19
C ILE A 64 -22.29 1.13 28.18
N LEU A 65 -23.17 1.05 27.17
CA LEU A 65 -23.30 2.12 26.17
C LEU A 65 -23.63 3.48 26.74
N GLU A 66 -24.44 3.50 27.82
CA GLU A 66 -24.86 4.71 28.53
C GLU A 66 -23.86 5.16 29.61
N ASP A 67 -22.77 4.41 29.83
CA ASP A 67 -21.76 4.74 30.84
C ASP A 67 -20.92 5.94 30.38
N GLU A 68 -20.94 7.00 31.15
CA GLU A 68 -20.15 8.23 30.92
C GLU A 68 -18.64 7.95 30.85
N LYS A 69 -18.14 7.00 31.63
CA LYS A 69 -16.71 6.60 31.59
C LYS A 69 -16.37 5.93 30.25
N PHE A 70 -17.25 5.04 29.78
CA PHE A 70 -17.10 4.38 28.49
C PHE A 70 -17.11 5.39 27.34
N LYS A 71 -18.06 6.32 27.34
CA LYS A 71 -18.15 7.41 26.37
C LYS A 71 -16.86 8.26 26.38
N SER A 72 -16.43 8.70 27.57
CA SER A 72 -15.22 9.50 27.74
C SER A 72 -13.96 8.79 27.18
N ASP A 73 -13.80 7.50 27.50
CA ASP A 73 -12.66 6.71 27.03
C ASP A 73 -12.72 6.48 25.51
N THR A 74 -13.92 6.26 24.97
CA THR A 74 -14.12 6.13 23.52
C THR A 74 -13.79 7.42 22.79
N MET A 75 -14.26 8.56 23.30
CA MET A 75 -13.96 9.87 22.72
C MET A 75 -12.44 10.18 22.72
N LYS A 76 -11.76 9.92 23.83
CA LYS A 76 -10.29 10.05 23.90
C LYS A 76 -9.60 9.21 22.84
N TYR A 77 -10.06 7.97 22.66
CA TYR A 77 -9.47 7.08 21.68
C TYR A 77 -9.74 7.51 20.24
N LEU A 78 -10.97 7.92 19.92
CA LEU A 78 -11.34 8.44 18.60
C LEU A 78 -10.50 9.67 18.23
N PHE A 79 -10.33 10.60 19.15
CA PHE A 79 -9.49 11.78 18.93
C PHE A 79 -8.04 11.44 18.62
N GLU A 80 -7.44 10.52 19.37
CA GLU A 80 -6.08 10.05 19.10
C GLU A 80 -5.97 9.25 17.79
N CYS A 81 -7.00 8.51 17.42
CA CYS A 81 -7.06 7.83 16.13
C CYS A 81 -7.09 8.84 14.97
N LYS A 82 -7.92 9.88 15.06
CA LYS A 82 -7.96 10.92 14.03
C LYS A 82 -6.61 11.60 13.85
N LYS A 83 -6.00 12.09 14.94
CA LYS A 83 -4.64 12.68 14.90
C LYS A 83 -3.63 11.76 14.22
N TYR A 84 -3.69 10.45 14.52
CA TYR A 84 -2.78 9.48 13.93
C TYR A 84 -3.00 9.33 12.43
N TYR A 85 -4.24 9.26 11.96
CA TYR A 85 -4.53 9.12 10.54
C TYR A 85 -4.23 10.41 9.77
N GLU A 86 -4.54 11.57 10.31
CA GLU A 86 -4.13 12.87 9.73
C GLU A 86 -2.61 12.97 9.58
N TYR A 87 -1.87 12.57 10.61
CA TYR A 87 -0.41 12.52 10.54
C TYR A 87 0.05 11.55 9.43
N LYS A 88 -0.56 10.37 9.33
CA LYS A 88 -0.21 9.41 8.27
C LYS A 88 -0.46 9.96 6.86
N GLU A 89 -1.58 10.64 6.66
CA GLU A 89 -1.87 11.25 5.36
C GLU A 89 -0.85 12.35 5.01
N LYS A 90 -0.48 13.18 5.96
CA LYS A 90 0.59 14.18 5.77
C LYS A 90 1.96 13.55 5.45
N GLN A 91 2.24 12.37 5.97
CA GLN A 91 3.50 11.64 5.70
C GLN A 91 3.48 10.84 4.39
N ARG A 92 2.28 10.55 3.84
CA ARG A 92 2.12 9.73 2.63
C ARG A 92 2.99 10.22 1.45
N PRO A 93 2.94 11.50 1.03
CA PRO A 93 3.73 11.98 -0.11
C PRO A 93 5.24 11.84 0.12
N ILE A 94 5.71 12.04 1.35
CA ILE A 94 7.13 11.88 1.70
C ILE A 94 7.55 10.40 1.59
N ILE A 95 6.71 9.50 2.09
CA ILE A 95 6.96 8.04 2.01
C ILE A 95 6.97 7.58 0.55
N GLU A 96 6.06 8.07 -0.27
CA GLU A 96 5.98 7.74 -1.70
C GLU A 96 7.20 8.27 -2.45
N ALA A 97 7.59 9.53 -2.24
CA ALA A 97 8.80 10.11 -2.82
C ALA A 97 10.06 9.32 -2.43
N ASN A 98 10.18 8.93 -1.16
CA ASN A 98 11.30 8.11 -0.69
C ASN A 98 11.33 6.72 -1.35
N LYS A 99 10.16 6.08 -1.54
CA LYS A 99 10.07 4.79 -2.23
C LYS A 99 10.50 4.90 -3.70
N GLU A 100 10.08 5.96 -4.38
CA GLU A 100 10.51 6.22 -5.76
C GLU A 100 12.01 6.49 -5.86
N PHE A 101 12.54 7.31 -4.95
CA PHE A 101 13.97 7.57 -4.89
C PHE A 101 14.79 6.29 -4.69
N GLU A 102 14.40 5.45 -3.73
CA GLU A 102 15.08 4.17 -3.48
C GLU A 102 14.97 3.22 -4.69
N LYS A 103 13.83 3.22 -5.40
CA LYS A 103 13.67 2.45 -6.64
C LYS A 103 14.63 2.94 -7.74
N LYS A 104 14.71 4.26 -7.95
CA LYS A 104 15.63 4.87 -8.93
C LYS A 104 17.08 4.59 -8.56
N LYS A 105 17.45 4.74 -7.29
CA LYS A 105 18.78 4.45 -6.77
C LYS A 105 19.19 2.98 -7.00
N ARG A 106 18.29 2.03 -6.70
CA ARG A 106 18.56 0.59 -6.96
C ARG A 106 18.78 0.31 -8.44
N LYS A 107 17.95 0.90 -9.32
CA LYS A 107 18.08 0.78 -10.77
C LYS A 107 19.44 1.31 -11.23
N PHE A 108 19.81 2.52 -10.82
CA PHE A 108 21.09 3.14 -11.13
C PHE A 108 22.28 2.27 -10.67
N LEU A 109 22.27 1.81 -9.42
CA LEU A 109 23.34 0.95 -8.89
C LEU A 109 23.46 -0.37 -9.67
N GLN A 110 22.31 -0.93 -10.09
CA GLN A 110 22.31 -2.12 -10.94
C GLN A 110 22.91 -1.84 -12.32
N GLU A 111 22.59 -0.71 -12.93
CA GLU A 111 23.13 -0.30 -14.21
C GLU A 111 24.64 -0.05 -14.13
N VAL A 112 25.12 0.64 -13.08
CA VAL A 112 26.54 0.80 -12.79
C VAL A 112 27.25 -0.55 -12.61
N LYS A 113 26.60 -1.51 -11.95
CA LYS A 113 27.16 -2.87 -11.83
C LYS A 113 27.23 -3.58 -13.18
N MET A 114 26.18 -3.45 -13.99
CA MET A 114 26.11 -4.08 -15.32
C MET A 114 27.10 -3.45 -16.32
N SER A 115 27.35 -2.15 -16.23
CA SER A 115 28.32 -1.47 -17.11
C SER A 115 29.78 -1.93 -16.91
N LYS A 116 30.09 -2.46 -15.71
CA LYS A 116 31.41 -2.99 -15.34
C LYS A 116 31.55 -4.49 -15.60
N GLN A 117 30.50 -5.17 -16.03
CA GLN A 117 30.53 -6.61 -16.30
C GLN A 117 30.50 -6.88 -17.80
N PRO A 118 31.25 -7.88 -18.30
CA PRO A 118 31.15 -8.28 -19.71
C PRO A 118 29.78 -8.87 -20.02
N PRO A 119 29.35 -8.83 -21.30
CA PRO A 119 28.09 -9.45 -21.72
C PRO A 119 28.07 -10.93 -21.38
N THR A 120 26.89 -11.43 -20.97
CA THR A 120 26.71 -12.85 -20.68
C THR A 120 26.65 -13.67 -21.98
N LYS A 121 27.06 -14.94 -21.93
CA LYS A 121 26.93 -15.86 -23.08
C LYS A 121 25.51 -15.91 -23.65
N LYS A 122 24.48 -15.82 -22.76
CA LYS A 122 23.07 -15.80 -23.18
C LYS A 122 22.71 -14.51 -23.94
N GLN A 123 23.22 -13.36 -23.51
CA GLN A 123 23.01 -12.09 -24.21
C GLN A 123 23.66 -12.09 -25.57
N LEU A 124 24.92 -12.52 -25.66
CA LEU A 124 25.62 -12.63 -26.92
C LEU A 124 24.92 -13.58 -27.91
N TYR A 125 24.49 -14.74 -27.45
CA TYR A 125 23.73 -15.69 -28.27
C TYR A 125 22.41 -15.09 -28.76
N TYR A 126 21.66 -14.43 -27.87
CA TYR A 126 20.39 -13.81 -28.22
C TYR A 126 20.56 -12.64 -29.19
N TYR A 127 21.57 -11.80 -28.96
CA TYR A 127 21.94 -10.70 -29.85
C TYR A 127 22.29 -11.23 -31.26
N ASP A 128 23.12 -12.27 -31.33
CA ASP A 128 23.47 -12.92 -32.62
C ASP A 128 22.24 -13.45 -33.37
N LYS A 129 21.30 -14.04 -32.64
CA LYS A 129 20.04 -14.50 -33.21
C LYS A 129 19.19 -13.35 -33.75
N LEU A 130 19.13 -12.21 -33.06
CA LEU A 130 18.40 -11.03 -33.49
C LEU A 130 19.04 -10.39 -34.72
N CYS A 131 20.37 -10.24 -34.74
CA CYS A 131 21.09 -9.73 -35.89
C CYS A 131 20.85 -10.57 -37.16
N LYS A 132 20.90 -11.89 -37.05
CA LYS A 132 20.55 -12.80 -38.16
C LYS A 132 19.10 -12.66 -38.61
N LYS A 133 18.17 -12.55 -37.67
CA LYS A 133 16.73 -12.46 -37.96
C LYS A 133 16.37 -11.18 -38.73
N TYR A 134 17.01 -10.06 -38.35
CA TYR A 134 16.67 -8.73 -38.89
C TYR A 134 17.71 -8.21 -39.86
N ASN A 135 18.69 -9.03 -40.25
CA ASN A 135 19.77 -8.71 -41.19
C ASN A 135 20.57 -7.45 -40.77
N LEU A 136 20.94 -7.37 -39.46
CA LEU A 136 21.66 -6.27 -38.87
C LEU A 136 23.15 -6.57 -38.81
N GLU A 137 23.97 -5.52 -38.98
CA GLU A 137 25.41 -5.64 -38.78
C GLU A 137 25.73 -5.87 -37.30
N LYS A 138 26.65 -6.80 -37.04
CA LYS A 138 27.08 -7.10 -35.68
C LYS A 138 28.09 -6.07 -35.20
N GLN A 139 27.84 -5.56 -33.99
CA GLN A 139 28.77 -4.70 -33.26
C GLN A 139 29.39 -5.47 -32.10
N GLU A 140 30.60 -5.10 -31.71
CA GLU A 140 31.20 -5.62 -30.50
C GLU A 140 30.56 -5.00 -29.26
N LEU A 141 30.13 -5.84 -28.33
CA LEU A 141 29.46 -5.40 -27.10
C LEU A 141 30.45 -5.39 -25.94
N SER A 142 30.67 -4.24 -25.34
CA SER A 142 31.67 -4.04 -24.28
C SER A 142 31.18 -4.43 -22.90
N SER A 143 29.88 -4.31 -22.65
CA SER A 143 29.32 -4.53 -21.32
C SER A 143 27.95 -5.22 -21.35
N LYS A 144 27.61 -5.80 -20.19
CA LYS A 144 26.29 -6.40 -19.95
C LYS A 144 25.16 -5.38 -20.07
N LEU A 145 25.41 -4.12 -19.70
CA LEU A 145 24.45 -3.03 -19.83
C LEU A 145 24.19 -2.70 -21.29
N GLU A 146 25.26 -2.48 -22.07
CA GLU A 146 25.19 -2.20 -23.50
C GLU A 146 24.48 -3.33 -24.27
N ALA A 147 24.79 -4.57 -23.94
CA ALA A 147 24.15 -5.72 -24.55
C ALA A 147 22.62 -5.74 -24.26
N ARG A 148 22.20 -5.39 -23.05
CA ARG A 148 20.77 -5.25 -22.71
C ARG A 148 20.13 -4.15 -23.56
N ASP A 149 20.74 -2.97 -23.58
CA ASP A 149 20.13 -1.78 -24.19
C ASP A 149 20.02 -1.94 -25.71
N ILE A 150 21.03 -2.53 -26.36
CA ILE A 150 20.99 -2.83 -27.80
C ILE A 150 19.93 -3.91 -28.11
N ILE A 151 19.85 -4.97 -27.32
CA ILE A 151 18.84 -6.02 -27.49
C ILE A 151 17.44 -5.41 -27.35
N ASP A 152 17.20 -4.62 -26.31
CA ASP A 152 15.90 -3.97 -26.06
C ASP A 152 15.54 -3.00 -27.20
N LYS A 153 16.51 -2.25 -27.72
CA LYS A 153 16.33 -1.38 -28.87
C LYS A 153 15.89 -2.15 -30.12
N ILE A 154 16.62 -3.22 -30.48
CA ILE A 154 16.28 -4.06 -31.64
C ILE A 154 14.87 -4.65 -31.50
N ILE A 155 14.53 -5.13 -30.33
CA ILE A 155 13.19 -5.69 -30.08
C ILE A 155 12.13 -4.61 -30.25
N THR A 156 12.34 -3.41 -29.72
CA THR A 156 11.37 -2.30 -29.78
C THR A 156 11.17 -1.81 -31.21
N GLU A 157 12.26 -1.68 -31.98
CA GLU A 157 12.22 -1.21 -33.37
C GLU A 157 11.56 -2.23 -34.32
N HIS A 158 11.69 -3.52 -34.03
CA HIS A 158 11.17 -4.60 -34.89
C HIS A 158 9.97 -5.35 -34.27
N ALA A 159 9.44 -4.91 -33.12
CA ALA A 159 8.22 -5.47 -32.58
C ALA A 159 7.03 -5.10 -33.47
N PRO A 160 6.22 -6.06 -33.97
CA PRO A 160 5.00 -5.72 -34.66
C PRO A 160 4.11 -4.87 -33.72
N ASN A 161 3.63 -3.74 -34.21
CA ASN A 161 2.72 -2.84 -33.49
C ASN A 161 1.53 -3.63 -32.94
N LYS A 162 1.54 -3.94 -31.64
CA LYS A 162 0.40 -4.55 -30.93
C LYS A 162 -0.70 -3.52 -30.54
N LYS A 163 -0.77 -2.42 -31.27
CA LYS A 163 -1.82 -1.41 -31.07
C LYS A 163 -2.54 -1.18 -32.38
N ILE A 164 -3.42 -2.05 -32.79
CA ILE A 164 -4.59 -1.79 -33.66
C ILE A 164 -5.34 -3.14 -33.80
N VAL A 165 -6.03 -3.61 -32.78
CA VAL A 165 -7.17 -4.54 -32.89
C VAL A 165 -8.01 -4.43 -31.60
N GLU A 166 -8.54 -3.25 -31.31
CA GLU A 166 -9.60 -3.08 -30.31
C GLU A 166 -10.57 -1.94 -30.64
N GLU A 167 -10.73 -1.58 -31.92
CA GLU A 167 -11.77 -0.61 -32.32
C GLU A 167 -12.42 -1.00 -33.66
N GLU A 168 -12.86 -2.24 -33.83
CA GLU A 168 -13.84 -2.59 -34.85
C GLU A 168 -14.58 -3.88 -34.47
N GLU A 169 -15.43 -3.80 -33.47
CA GLU A 169 -16.64 -4.63 -33.32
C GLU A 169 -17.60 -3.90 -32.37
N CYS A 170 -18.43 -3.07 -32.99
CA CYS A 170 -19.72 -2.68 -32.42
C CYS A 170 -20.77 -2.75 -33.49
#